data_b706d4c5a01b972b50c0395e6b4291ff
#
_entry.id   b706d4c5a01b972b50c0395e6b4291ff
#
_cell.length_a   1.000
_cell.length_b   1.000
_cell.length_c   1.000
_cell.angle_alpha   90.00
_cell.angle_beta   90.00
_cell.angle_gamma   90.00
#
_symmetry.space_group_name_H-M   'P 1'
#
loop_
_entity.id
_entity.type
_entity.pdbx_description
1 polymer ?
#
loop_
_entity_poly.entity_id
_entity_poly.type
_entity_poly.pdbx_seq_one_letter_code
_entity_poly.pdbx_strand_id
1 'polypeptide(L)'
;FDIFSLLPPTQWFKRPRNVFVKAEVCRKSGHLKGRFCEETDTLLILPAGLKTEACPYHHLITLSADETHRIYENCANLEPTIQKSWFTLPPVWEWYYKQHHPEYSPLPPFKPGCGEDALQPMQFIYPPMNARIVLPKQMDGSPGYMTAELAHGNPATTIFWHLDNTYLTQTQ
;
A
#
# COMPACT_ATOMS: atom_id res chain seq x y z
N PHE A 1 -13.59 18.72 28.45
CA PHE A 1 -13.79 17.31 28.91
C PHE A 1 -14.62 17.21 30.19
N ASP A 2 -14.77 18.30 30.91
CA ASP A 2 -15.49 18.30 32.24
C ASP A 2 -16.99 18.02 32.12
N ILE A 3 -17.59 18.24 30.94
CA ILE A 3 -19.02 17.99 30.71
C ILE A 3 -19.39 16.51 30.90
N PHE A 4 -18.50 15.60 30.51
CA PHE A 4 -18.75 14.16 30.62
C PHE A 4 -18.71 13.67 32.08
N SER A 5 -17.99 14.36 32.97
CA SER A 5 -17.95 14.02 34.40
C SER A 5 -19.26 14.36 35.13
N LEU A 6 -20.09 15.24 34.56
CA LEU A 6 -21.39 15.60 35.07
C LEU A 6 -22.51 14.63 34.65
N LEU A 7 -22.24 13.76 33.72
CA LEU A 7 -23.23 12.78 33.26
C LEU A 7 -23.23 11.56 34.18
N PRO A 8 -24.41 10.96 34.44
CA PRO A 8 -24.46 9.73 35.21
C PRO A 8 -23.71 8.62 34.49
N PRO A 9 -23.07 7.68 35.20
CA PRO A 9 -22.39 6.56 34.63
C PRO A 9 -23.34 5.74 33.76
N THR A 10 -22.98 5.54 32.50
CA THR A 10 -23.79 4.74 31.58
C THR A 10 -23.25 3.31 31.50
N GLN A 11 -24.15 2.37 31.25
CA GLN A 11 -23.74 1.01 30.97
C GLN A 11 -23.20 0.90 29.53
N TRP A 12 -22.17 0.09 29.38
CA TRP A 12 -21.64 -0.22 28.03
C TRP A 12 -22.72 -0.89 27.18
N PHE A 13 -22.72 -0.56 25.88
CA PHE A 13 -23.65 -1.18 24.93
C PHE A 13 -23.48 -2.70 24.90
N LYS A 14 -24.57 -3.43 25.10
CA LYS A 14 -24.56 -4.88 24.98
C LYS A 14 -24.46 -5.25 23.50
N ARG A 15 -23.52 -6.13 23.18
CA ARG A 15 -23.38 -6.64 21.81
C ARG A 15 -24.67 -7.34 21.39
N PRO A 16 -25.26 -7.00 20.23
CA PRO A 16 -26.40 -7.72 19.70
C PRO A 16 -26.05 -9.21 19.50
N ARG A 17 -26.91 -10.09 19.97
CA ARG A 17 -26.77 -11.53 19.74
C ARG A 17 -27.24 -11.86 18.32
N ASN A 18 -26.56 -12.79 17.66
CA ASN A 18 -26.94 -13.34 16.32
C ASN A 18 -26.89 -12.34 15.14
N VAL A 19 -26.22 -11.20 15.30
CA VAL A 19 -26.02 -10.22 14.22
C VAL A 19 -24.67 -10.40 13.54
N PHE A 20 -23.71 -10.99 14.25
CA PHE A 20 -22.34 -11.12 13.78
C PHE A 20 -21.99 -12.58 13.48
N VAL A 21 -21.10 -12.74 12.50
CA VAL A 21 -20.49 -14.02 12.14
C VAL A 21 -18.99 -13.96 12.40
N LYS A 22 -18.38 -15.09 12.71
CA LYS A 22 -16.92 -15.20 12.83
C LYS A 22 -16.30 -15.25 11.44
N ALA A 23 -15.26 -14.48 11.20
CA ALA A 23 -14.47 -14.53 9.99
C ALA A 23 -12.98 -14.43 10.30
N GLU A 24 -12.15 -15.12 9.54
CA GLU A 24 -10.71 -14.94 9.56
C GLU A 24 -10.35 -13.75 8.67
N VAL A 25 -9.63 -12.80 9.23
CA VAL A 25 -9.16 -11.60 8.55
C VAL A 25 -7.63 -11.54 8.58
N CYS A 26 -7.07 -11.01 7.54
CA CYS A 26 -5.64 -10.74 7.46
C CYS A 26 -5.28 -9.64 8.49
N ARG A 27 -4.33 -9.92 9.38
CA ARG A 27 -3.91 -8.97 10.42
C ARG A 27 -3.35 -7.67 9.85
N LYS A 28 -2.61 -7.75 8.75
CA LYS A 28 -1.93 -6.58 8.15
C LYS A 28 -2.88 -5.70 7.33
N SER A 29 -3.84 -6.28 6.62
CA SER A 29 -4.71 -5.52 5.71
C SER A 29 -6.14 -5.32 6.20
N GLY A 30 -6.59 -6.11 7.17
CA GLY A 30 -8.00 -6.09 7.62
C GLY A 30 -9.00 -6.73 6.64
N HIS A 31 -8.57 -7.18 5.46
CA HIS A 31 -9.42 -7.92 4.51
C HIS A 31 -9.68 -9.35 4.99
N LEU A 32 -10.66 -10.00 4.40
CA LEU A 32 -10.82 -11.45 4.59
C LEU A 32 -9.51 -12.16 4.25
N LYS A 33 -9.21 -13.24 4.98
CA LYS A 33 -8.00 -14.04 4.76
C LYS A 33 -7.86 -14.43 3.29
N GLY A 34 -6.75 -14.04 2.67
CA GLY A 34 -6.33 -14.49 1.35
C GLY A 34 -5.49 -15.76 1.42
N ARG A 35 -5.23 -16.35 0.25
CA ARG A 35 -4.49 -17.62 0.11
C ARG A 35 -3.10 -17.59 0.79
N PHE A 36 -2.43 -16.45 0.73
CA PHE A 36 -1.05 -16.29 1.19
C PHE A 36 -0.95 -15.50 2.50
N CYS A 37 -2.07 -15.24 3.21
CA CYS A 37 -2.04 -14.60 4.52
C CYS A 37 -1.58 -15.60 5.58
N GLU A 38 -0.43 -15.37 6.18
CA GLU A 38 0.12 -16.19 7.26
C GLU A 38 -0.43 -15.76 8.63
N GLU A 39 -0.50 -14.46 8.86
CA GLU A 39 -1.00 -13.89 10.10
C GLU A 39 -2.47 -13.48 9.96
N THR A 40 -3.33 -14.13 10.74
CA THR A 40 -4.76 -13.89 10.71
C THR A 40 -5.35 -13.74 12.10
N ASP A 41 -6.40 -12.94 12.21
CA ASP A 41 -7.21 -12.79 13.41
C ASP A 41 -8.64 -13.25 13.13
N THR A 42 -9.29 -13.82 14.16
CA THR A 42 -10.71 -14.16 14.07
C THR A 42 -11.55 -13.02 14.64
N LEU A 43 -12.26 -12.34 13.78
CA LEU A 43 -13.12 -11.22 14.14
C LEU A 43 -14.60 -11.56 13.99
N LEU A 44 -15.42 -10.83 14.73
CA LEU A 44 -16.87 -10.84 14.56
C LEU A 44 -17.23 -9.71 13.60
N ILE A 45 -17.72 -10.06 12.42
CA ILE A 45 -18.09 -9.12 11.36
C ILE A 45 -19.57 -9.26 11.03
N LEU A 46 -20.14 -8.26 10.35
CA LEU A 46 -21.47 -8.38 9.79
C LEU A 46 -21.46 -9.41 8.64
N PRO A 47 -22.57 -10.16 8.42
CA PRO A 47 -22.65 -11.14 7.31
C PRO A 47 -22.34 -10.54 5.94
N ALA A 48 -22.63 -9.26 5.72
CA ALA A 48 -22.28 -8.55 4.49
C ALA A 48 -20.77 -8.50 4.24
N GLY A 49 -19.95 -8.47 5.32
CA GLY A 49 -18.49 -8.48 5.23
C GLY A 49 -17.91 -9.77 4.65
N LEU A 50 -18.64 -10.90 4.71
CA LEU A 50 -18.22 -12.14 4.06
C LEU A 50 -18.22 -12.07 2.51
N LYS A 51 -18.87 -11.06 1.95
CA LYS A 51 -18.92 -10.82 0.50
C LYS A 51 -17.79 -9.92 -0.01
N THR A 52 -16.96 -9.39 0.87
CA THR A 52 -15.81 -8.57 0.48
C THR A 52 -14.70 -9.46 -0.10
N GLU A 53 -13.84 -8.86 -0.90
CA GLU A 53 -12.71 -9.57 -1.48
C GLU A 53 -11.73 -10.06 -0.42
N ALA A 54 -11.12 -11.21 -0.69
CA ALA A 54 -10.01 -11.71 0.10
C ALA A 54 -8.79 -10.79 -0.07
N CYS A 55 -7.88 -10.81 0.91
CA CYS A 55 -6.69 -9.97 0.92
C CYS A 55 -5.90 -10.06 -0.40
N PRO A 56 -5.80 -8.97 -1.17
CA PRO A 56 -5.08 -8.95 -2.44
C PRO A 56 -3.59 -8.59 -2.26
N TYR A 57 -3.14 -8.32 -1.03
CA TYR A 57 -1.82 -7.73 -0.78
C TYR A 57 -0.75 -8.74 -0.40
N HIS A 58 -1.11 -9.99 -0.12
CA HIS A 58 -0.13 -11.05 0.12
C HIS A 58 0.11 -11.85 -1.15
N HIS A 59 1.35 -11.84 -1.61
CA HIS A 59 1.80 -12.57 -2.79
C HIS A 59 2.89 -13.56 -2.41
N LEU A 60 2.90 -14.72 -3.06
CA LEU A 60 4.01 -15.64 -2.96
C LEU A 60 5.13 -15.12 -3.87
N ILE A 61 6.30 -14.85 -3.29
CA ILE A 61 7.48 -14.41 -4.02
C ILE A 61 8.60 -15.43 -3.89
N THR A 62 9.43 -15.54 -4.93
CA THR A 62 10.62 -16.38 -4.93
C THR A 62 11.83 -15.51 -4.62
N LEU A 63 12.57 -15.88 -3.59
CA LEU A 63 13.76 -15.19 -3.09
C LEU A 63 15.00 -16.05 -3.26
N SER A 64 16.15 -15.40 -3.31
CA SER A 64 17.46 -16.04 -3.11
C SER A 64 17.54 -16.65 -1.70
N ALA A 65 18.43 -17.61 -1.51
CA ALA A 65 18.59 -18.31 -0.23
C ALA A 65 18.93 -17.38 0.94
N ASP A 66 19.52 -16.23 0.69
CA ASP A 66 19.85 -15.17 1.66
C ASP A 66 18.70 -14.14 1.87
N GLU A 67 17.55 -14.33 1.22
CA GLU A 67 16.37 -13.45 1.25
C GLU A 67 16.62 -12.00 0.79
N THR A 68 17.74 -11.70 0.18
CA THR A 68 18.11 -10.31 -0.18
C THR A 68 17.56 -9.87 -1.53
N HIS A 69 17.31 -10.82 -2.44
CA HIS A 69 16.89 -10.55 -3.81
C HIS A 69 15.71 -11.43 -4.22
N ARG A 70 14.84 -10.89 -5.07
CA ARG A 70 13.85 -11.70 -5.78
C ARG A 70 14.50 -12.42 -6.95
N ILE A 71 14.08 -13.64 -7.19
CA ILE A 71 14.52 -14.47 -8.31
C ILE A 71 13.34 -14.62 -9.27
N TYR A 72 13.59 -14.32 -10.54
CA TYR A 72 12.60 -14.55 -11.59
C TYR A 72 12.66 -16.01 -12.07
N GLU A 73 11.61 -16.49 -12.70
CA GLU A 73 11.48 -17.91 -13.10
C GLU A 73 12.63 -18.40 -13.99
N ASN A 74 13.19 -17.53 -14.83
CA ASN A 74 14.32 -17.87 -15.70
C ASN A 74 15.60 -18.22 -14.95
N CYS A 75 15.77 -17.76 -13.71
CA CYS A 75 16.94 -18.03 -12.88
C CYS A 75 16.66 -18.98 -11.71
N ALA A 76 15.42 -19.33 -11.45
CA ALA A 76 15.01 -20.16 -10.31
C ALA A 76 15.65 -21.57 -10.32
N ASN A 77 16.08 -22.06 -11.50
CA ASN A 77 16.73 -23.36 -11.66
C ASN A 77 18.25 -23.31 -11.52
N LEU A 78 18.82 -22.12 -11.38
CA LEU A 78 20.28 -21.93 -11.36
C LEU A 78 20.86 -21.88 -9.95
N GLU A 79 20.03 -21.64 -8.93
CA GLU A 79 20.46 -21.52 -7.54
C GLU A 79 19.34 -21.91 -6.57
N PRO A 80 19.69 -22.20 -5.30
CA PRO A 80 18.69 -22.46 -4.26
C PRO A 80 17.78 -21.24 -4.06
N THR A 81 16.47 -21.48 -4.08
CA THR A 81 15.47 -20.43 -3.88
C THR A 81 14.52 -20.83 -2.77
N ILE A 82 13.92 -19.83 -2.13
CA ILE A 82 12.85 -20.00 -1.15
C ILE A 82 11.61 -19.24 -1.60
N GLN A 83 10.46 -19.82 -1.32
CA GLN A 83 9.19 -19.14 -1.55
C GLN A 83 8.66 -18.62 -0.22
N LYS A 84 8.27 -17.35 -0.20
CA LYS A 84 7.80 -16.67 1.00
C LYS A 84 6.59 -15.80 0.67
N SER A 85 5.63 -15.79 1.58
CA SER A 85 4.54 -14.83 1.51
C SER A 85 5.06 -13.42 1.82
N TRP A 86 4.71 -12.47 1.00
CA TRP A 86 5.14 -11.08 1.16
C TRP A 86 3.96 -10.14 1.08
N PHE A 87 3.88 -9.23 2.05
CA PHE A 87 2.86 -8.19 2.09
C PHE A 87 3.31 -6.97 1.29
N THR A 88 2.61 -6.69 0.18
CA THR A 88 2.94 -5.59 -0.73
C THR A 88 1.75 -4.67 -0.89
N LEU A 89 2.01 -3.38 -0.88
CA LEU A 89 0.99 -2.36 -1.10
C LEU A 89 1.26 -1.62 -2.42
N PRO A 90 0.24 -1.08 -3.07
CA PRO A 90 0.43 -0.12 -4.16
C PRO A 90 1.29 1.06 -3.70
N PRO A 91 2.11 1.67 -4.58
CA PRO A 91 3.12 2.67 -4.21
C PRO A 91 2.61 3.81 -3.33
N VAL A 92 1.42 4.33 -3.63
CA VAL A 92 0.80 5.40 -2.83
C VAL A 92 0.48 4.94 -1.41
N TRP A 93 -0.12 3.76 -1.27
CA TRP A 93 -0.48 3.22 0.03
C TRP A 93 0.74 2.79 0.82
N GLU A 94 1.74 2.23 0.15
CA GLU A 94 3.04 1.89 0.72
C GLU A 94 3.70 3.12 1.35
N TRP A 95 3.70 4.25 0.63
CA TRP A 95 4.28 5.50 1.11
C TRP A 95 3.65 5.98 2.42
N TYR A 96 2.31 5.99 2.52
CA TYR A 96 1.62 6.36 3.76
C TYR A 96 1.79 5.30 4.86
N TYR A 97 1.73 4.03 4.51
CA TYR A 97 1.80 2.92 5.45
C TYR A 97 3.14 2.90 6.19
N LYS A 98 4.25 3.07 5.49
CA LYS A 98 5.61 3.12 6.04
C LYS A 98 5.79 4.16 7.15
N GLN A 99 5.06 5.28 7.09
CA GLN A 99 5.19 6.34 8.08
C GLN A 99 4.69 5.93 9.47
N HIS A 100 3.79 4.95 9.52
CA HIS A 100 3.16 4.50 10.77
C HIS A 100 3.51 3.05 11.12
N HIS A 101 4.20 2.35 10.22
CA HIS A 101 4.54 0.93 10.32
C HIS A 101 6.03 0.70 10.03
N PRO A 102 6.93 0.97 10.99
CA PRO A 102 8.37 0.81 10.81
C PRO A 102 8.78 -0.65 10.54
N GLU A 103 7.91 -1.60 10.90
CA GLU A 103 8.09 -3.03 10.63
C GLU A 103 7.82 -3.43 9.18
N TYR A 104 7.30 -2.52 8.36
CA TYR A 104 7.00 -2.82 6.96
C TYR A 104 8.28 -3.02 6.15
N SER A 105 8.38 -4.16 5.51
CA SER A 105 9.49 -4.48 4.61
C SER A 105 9.06 -4.33 3.15
N PRO A 106 9.64 -3.39 2.40
CA PRO A 106 9.37 -3.27 0.97
C PRO A 106 9.84 -4.53 0.22
N LEU A 107 9.33 -4.72 -0.98
CA LEU A 107 9.76 -5.82 -1.83
C LEU A 107 11.28 -5.74 -2.09
N PRO A 108 12.04 -6.83 -1.87
CA PRO A 108 13.43 -6.86 -2.27
C PRO A 108 13.61 -6.61 -3.77
N PRO A 109 14.73 -6.02 -4.21
CA PRO A 109 15.02 -5.85 -5.62
C PRO A 109 15.17 -7.20 -6.31
N PHE A 110 15.05 -7.22 -7.63
CA PHE A 110 15.43 -8.41 -8.39
C PHE A 110 16.95 -8.58 -8.40
N LYS A 111 17.39 -9.84 -8.42
CA LYS A 111 18.81 -10.16 -8.58
C LYS A 111 19.30 -9.66 -9.93
N PRO A 112 20.42 -8.93 -9.98
CA PRO A 112 20.99 -8.46 -11.25
C PRO A 112 21.16 -9.61 -12.25
N GLY A 113 20.66 -9.44 -13.47
CA GLY A 113 20.67 -10.47 -14.51
C GLY A 113 19.60 -11.56 -14.40
N CYS A 114 18.77 -11.53 -13.35
CA CYS A 114 17.71 -12.51 -13.05
C CYS A 114 16.35 -11.84 -12.84
N GLY A 115 15.99 -10.91 -13.65
CA GLY A 115 14.69 -10.26 -13.67
C GLY A 115 14.57 -9.44 -14.93
N GLU A 116 13.36 -9.26 -15.41
CA GLU A 116 13.13 -8.09 -16.22
C GLU A 116 13.32 -6.88 -15.29
N ASP A 117 13.92 -5.80 -15.79
CA ASP A 117 13.84 -4.47 -15.19
C ASP A 117 12.35 -4.03 -15.27
N ALA A 118 11.52 -4.76 -14.58
CA ALA A 118 10.12 -4.42 -14.44
C ALA A 118 10.12 -3.03 -13.82
N LEU A 119 9.78 -2.06 -14.63
CA LEU A 119 9.55 -0.68 -14.23
C LEU A 119 8.82 -0.71 -12.90
N GLN A 120 9.51 -0.34 -11.83
CA GLN A 120 8.86 -0.29 -10.53
C GLN A 120 7.69 0.68 -10.69
N PRO A 121 6.48 0.27 -10.33
CA PRO A 121 5.31 1.07 -10.64
C PRO A 121 5.44 2.44 -9.99
N MET A 122 5.43 3.47 -10.81
CA MET A 122 5.28 4.85 -10.37
C MET A 122 3.81 5.18 -10.30
N GLN A 123 3.40 5.92 -9.30
CA GLN A 123 2.02 6.36 -9.17
C GLN A 123 1.95 7.78 -8.62
N PHE A 124 1.14 8.62 -9.27
CA PHE A 124 0.84 9.94 -8.73
C PHE A 124 0.07 9.84 -7.42
N ILE A 125 0.57 10.50 -6.38
CA ILE A 125 -0.16 10.76 -5.13
C ILE A 125 -1.12 11.90 -5.38
N TYR A 126 -0.61 12.98 -6.01
CA TYR A 126 -1.37 14.14 -6.39
C TYR A 126 -0.80 14.75 -7.69
N PRO A 127 -1.62 15.12 -8.65
CA PRO A 127 -3.07 14.92 -8.71
C PRO A 127 -3.42 13.45 -8.99
N PRO A 128 -4.61 12.98 -8.59
CA PRO A 128 -5.06 11.64 -8.97
C PRO A 128 -5.26 11.55 -10.49
N MET A 129 -5.13 10.36 -11.02
CA MET A 129 -5.27 10.09 -12.46
C MET A 129 -6.63 10.64 -12.98
N ASN A 130 -6.58 11.30 -14.12
CA ASN A 130 -7.75 11.95 -14.75
C ASN A 130 -8.41 13.09 -13.95
N ALA A 131 -7.74 13.63 -12.95
CA ALA A 131 -8.23 14.79 -12.22
C ALA A 131 -8.27 16.04 -13.13
N ARG A 132 -9.35 16.77 -13.05
CA ARG A 132 -9.44 18.11 -13.63
C ARG A 132 -9.17 19.15 -12.55
N ILE A 133 -8.05 19.87 -12.68
CA ILE A 133 -7.61 20.84 -11.69
C ILE A 133 -7.86 22.25 -12.25
N VAL A 134 -8.47 23.07 -11.42
CA VAL A 134 -8.64 24.50 -11.72
C VAL A 134 -7.64 25.28 -10.86
N LEU A 135 -6.67 25.90 -11.50
CA LEU A 135 -5.72 26.76 -10.78
C LEU A 135 -6.37 28.13 -10.55
N PRO A 136 -6.52 28.55 -9.30
CA PRO A 136 -7.02 29.90 -9.01
C PRO A 136 -5.99 30.93 -9.48
N LYS A 137 -6.45 32.11 -9.93
CA LYS A 137 -5.56 33.23 -10.17
C LYS A 137 -5.15 33.86 -8.85
N GLN A 138 -3.91 34.29 -8.76
CA GLN A 138 -3.44 35.09 -7.63
C GLN A 138 -4.03 36.50 -7.69
N MET A 139 -3.89 37.28 -6.62
CA MET A 139 -4.42 38.63 -6.52
C MET A 139 -3.77 39.60 -7.55
N ASP A 140 -2.57 39.28 -8.02
CA ASP A 140 -1.85 40.02 -9.07
C ASP A 140 -2.23 39.57 -10.49
N GLY A 141 -3.18 38.64 -10.63
CA GLY A 141 -3.65 38.10 -11.90
C GLY A 141 -2.76 36.95 -12.47
N SER A 142 -1.68 36.63 -11.85
CA SER A 142 -0.81 35.50 -12.25
C SER A 142 -1.50 34.14 -12.01
N PRO A 143 -1.17 33.08 -12.78
CA PRO A 143 -1.66 31.74 -12.50
C PRO A 143 -1.20 31.25 -11.12
N GLY A 144 -2.09 30.56 -10.41
CA GLY A 144 -1.73 29.87 -9.18
C GLY A 144 -0.77 28.70 -9.42
N TYR A 145 -0.23 28.17 -8.34
CA TYR A 145 0.69 27.04 -8.39
C TYR A 145 0.00 25.74 -7.97
N MET A 146 0.49 24.63 -8.48
CA MET A 146 0.11 23.29 -8.09
C MET A 146 1.38 22.51 -7.77
N THR A 147 1.37 21.78 -6.68
CA THR A 147 2.42 20.80 -6.38
C THR A 147 1.98 19.45 -6.92
N ALA A 148 2.85 18.77 -7.65
CA ALA A 148 2.63 17.39 -8.05
C ALA A 148 3.47 16.48 -7.15
N GLU A 149 2.89 15.38 -6.72
CA GLU A 149 3.55 14.37 -5.87
C GLU A 149 3.45 13.00 -6.51
N LEU A 150 4.53 12.23 -6.45
CA LEU A 150 4.63 10.92 -7.06
C LEU A 150 5.28 9.94 -6.08
N ALA A 151 4.70 8.74 -5.97
CA ALA A 151 5.31 7.62 -5.27
C ALA A 151 6.07 6.74 -6.24
N HIS A 152 7.28 6.33 -5.85
CA HIS A 152 8.10 5.37 -6.55
C HIS A 152 8.74 4.38 -5.57
N GLY A 153 8.81 3.10 -5.94
CA GLY A 153 9.31 2.05 -5.07
C GLY A 153 10.82 2.12 -4.79
N ASN A 154 11.61 2.80 -5.65
CA ASN A 154 13.04 2.96 -5.47
C ASN A 154 13.39 4.42 -5.13
N PRO A 155 13.88 4.70 -3.90
CA PRO A 155 14.19 6.06 -3.47
C PRO A 155 15.37 6.71 -4.22
N ALA A 156 16.19 5.93 -4.91
CA ALA A 156 17.34 6.44 -5.69
C ALA A 156 16.97 6.81 -7.13
N THR A 157 15.70 6.69 -7.52
CA THR A 157 15.28 6.99 -8.89
C THR A 157 15.18 8.49 -9.12
N THR A 158 15.82 8.97 -10.16
CA THR A 158 15.64 10.33 -10.64
C THR A 158 14.38 10.43 -11.50
N ILE A 159 13.48 11.32 -11.13
CA ILE A 159 12.20 11.54 -11.80
C ILE A 159 12.28 12.84 -12.59
N PHE A 160 12.03 12.76 -13.89
CA PHE A 160 11.99 13.93 -14.78
C PHE A 160 10.54 14.36 -14.99
N TRP A 161 10.25 15.59 -14.64
CA TRP A 161 8.91 16.17 -14.74
C TRP A 161 8.75 16.90 -16.07
N HIS A 162 7.69 16.54 -16.77
CA HIS A 162 7.29 17.18 -18.01
C HIS A 162 5.82 17.62 -17.92
N LEU A 163 5.53 18.79 -18.44
CA LEU A 163 4.16 19.24 -18.66
C LEU A 163 3.97 19.34 -20.18
N ASP A 164 3.07 18.53 -20.71
CA ASP A 164 2.95 18.30 -22.15
C ASP A 164 4.31 17.89 -22.74
N ASN A 165 4.87 18.67 -23.63
CA ASN A 165 6.19 18.42 -24.25
C ASN A 165 7.31 19.28 -23.66
N THR A 166 7.06 19.98 -22.55
CA THR A 166 8.03 20.89 -21.93
C THR A 166 8.62 20.28 -20.68
N TYR A 167 9.95 20.18 -20.64
CA TYR A 167 10.67 19.78 -19.44
C TYR A 167 10.53 20.87 -18.37
N LEU A 168 10.21 20.48 -17.14
CA LEU A 168 10.07 21.40 -16.00
C LEU A 168 11.24 21.29 -15.03
N THR A 169 11.47 20.09 -14.49
CA THR A 169 12.47 19.87 -13.44
C THR A 169 12.76 18.38 -13.27
N GLN A 170 13.71 18.07 -12.39
CA GLN A 170 13.96 16.72 -11.91
C GLN A 170 13.99 16.69 -10.39
N THR A 171 13.57 15.56 -9.81
CA THR A 171 13.58 15.28 -8.37
C THR A 171 14.14 13.89 -8.11
N GLN A 172 14.62 13.66 -6.90
CA GLN A 172 15.00 12.35 -6.35
C GLN A 172 14.06 11.98 -5.23
#